data_455dbffd38f94448526a1383b64edfb4
#
_entry.id   455dbffd38f94448526a1383b64edfb4
#
_cell.length_a   1.000
_cell.length_b   1.000
_cell.length_c   1.000
_cell.angle_alpha   90.00
_cell.angle_beta   90.00
_cell.angle_gamma   90.00
#
_symmetry.space_group_name_H-M   'P 1'
#
loop_
_entity.id
_entity.type
_entity.pdbx_description
1 polymer ?
#
loop_
_entity_poly.entity_id
_entity_poly.type
_entity_poly.pdbx_seq_one_letter_code
_entity_poly.pdbx_strand_id
1 'polypeptide(L)' 'MTPDGPAIRRVRKAQKMSLRTLQELTGFDRGYLSRMERGQIRRSADHRVRTIADALQVKPAAITQEEKT' A
#
# COMPACT_ATOMS: atom_id res chain seq x y z
N MET A 1 10.66 -2.64 -4.07
CA MET A 1 10.25 -1.29 -3.60
C MET A 1 10.02 -1.30 -2.11
N THR A 2 10.29 -0.19 -1.46
CA THR A 2 9.99 -0.03 -0.04
C THR A 2 8.64 0.67 0.09
N PRO A 3 7.60 -0.02 0.58
CA PRO A 3 6.30 0.62 0.72
C PRO A 3 6.32 1.67 1.83
N ASP A 4 5.63 2.78 1.58
CA ASP A 4 5.42 3.82 2.58
C ASP A 4 4.07 3.56 3.23
N GLY A 5 4.07 2.83 4.34
CA GLY A 5 2.85 2.42 5.02
C GLY A 5 1.94 3.58 5.40
N PRO A 6 2.47 4.62 6.08
CA PRO A 6 1.65 5.80 6.40
C PRO A 6 1.05 6.48 5.17
N ALA A 7 1.78 6.53 4.05
CA ALA A 7 1.24 7.12 2.82
C ALA A 7 0.10 6.26 2.27
N ILE A 8 0.25 4.93 2.27
CA ILE A 8 -0.81 4.02 1.83
C ILE A 8 -2.07 4.27 2.65
N ARG A 9 -1.94 4.33 3.96
CA ARG A 9 -3.07 4.57 4.85
C ARG A 9 -3.72 5.92 4.59
N ARG A 10 -2.90 6.96 4.43
CA ARG A 10 -3.39 8.31 4.19
C ARG A 10 -4.19 8.39 2.88
N VAL A 11 -3.66 7.82 1.80
CA VAL A 11 -4.34 7.81 0.51
C VAL A 11 -5.64 7.00 0.59
N ARG A 12 -5.58 5.84 1.23
CA ARG A 12 -6.75 5.00 1.40
C ARG A 12 -7.86 5.74 2.16
N LYS A 13 -7.52 6.37 3.28
CA LYS A 13 -8.50 7.10 4.10
C LYS A 13 -9.03 8.33 3.38
N ALA A 14 -8.20 9.01 2.61
CA ALA A 14 -8.65 10.16 1.83
C ALA A 14 -9.72 9.76 0.81
N GLN A 15 -9.69 8.52 0.32
CA GLN A 15 -10.70 7.98 -0.58
C GLN A 15 -11.86 7.32 0.17
N LYS A 16 -11.87 7.41 1.50
CA LYS A 16 -12.89 6.79 2.36
C LYS A 16 -13.00 5.28 2.11
N MET A 17 -11.86 4.65 1.85
CA MET A 17 -11.78 3.23 1.54
C MET A 17 -11.44 2.44 2.81
N SER A 18 -12.16 1.36 3.07
CA SER A 18 -11.85 0.47 4.18
C SER A 18 -10.72 -0.50 3.78
N LEU A 19 -10.07 -1.10 4.79
CA LEU A 19 -9.11 -2.17 4.52
C LEU A 19 -9.78 -3.35 3.83
N ARG A 20 -11.03 -3.63 4.16
CA ARG A 20 -11.79 -4.69 3.52
C ARG A 20 -11.93 -4.42 2.01
N THR A 21 -12.25 -3.20 1.65
CA THR A 21 -12.36 -2.84 0.23
C THR A 21 -11.03 -2.99 -0.46
N LEU A 22 -9.95 -2.53 0.18
CA LEU A 22 -8.61 -2.67 -0.40
C LEU A 22 -8.24 -4.15 -0.56
N GLN A 23 -8.60 -5.00 0.40
CA GLN A 23 -8.42 -6.45 0.28
C GLN A 23 -9.16 -6.99 -0.94
N GLU A 24 -10.39 -6.58 -1.14
CA GLU A 24 -11.19 -7.04 -2.29
C GLU A 24 -10.58 -6.61 -3.62
N LEU A 25 -10.05 -5.38 -3.68
CA LEU A 25 -9.47 -4.84 -4.90
C LEU A 25 -8.12 -5.45 -5.23
N THR A 26 -7.32 -5.80 -4.22
CA THR A 26 -5.96 -6.29 -4.43
C THR A 26 -5.85 -7.80 -4.35
N GLY A 27 -6.77 -8.46 -3.66
CA GLY A 27 -6.66 -9.87 -3.34
C GLY A 27 -5.68 -10.18 -2.21
N PHE A 28 -5.11 -9.16 -1.57
CA PHE A 28 -4.18 -9.34 -0.46
C PHE A 28 -4.93 -9.42 0.86
N ASP A 29 -4.42 -10.25 1.77
CA ASP A 29 -5.01 -10.42 3.08
C ASP A 29 -5.03 -9.10 3.87
N ARG A 30 -6.13 -8.87 4.58
CA ARG A 30 -6.31 -7.66 5.37
C ARG A 30 -5.24 -7.50 6.45
N GLY A 31 -4.82 -8.60 7.08
CA GLY A 31 -3.74 -8.58 8.05
C GLY A 31 -2.42 -8.14 7.44
N TYR A 32 -2.12 -8.60 6.23
CA TYR A 32 -0.93 -8.19 5.49
C TYR A 32 -0.98 -6.69 5.18
N LEU A 33 -2.12 -6.21 4.68
CA LEU A 33 -2.29 -4.78 4.38
C LEU A 33 -2.16 -3.92 5.63
N SER A 34 -2.72 -4.38 6.74
CA SER A 34 -2.63 -3.67 8.02
C SER A 34 -1.19 -3.56 8.49
N ARG A 35 -0.42 -4.65 8.39
CA ARG A 35 1.01 -4.63 8.76
C ARG A 35 1.79 -3.69 7.85
N MET A 36 1.45 -3.67 6.57
CA MET A 36 2.11 -2.77 5.63
C MET A 36 1.85 -1.31 5.99
N GLU A 37 0.61 -0.97 6.31
CA GLU A 37 0.25 0.41 6.69
C GLU A 37 0.95 0.85 7.97
N ARG A 38 1.26 -0.10 8.87
CA ARG A 38 1.96 0.21 10.11
C ARG A 38 3.48 0.24 9.96
N GLY A 39 3.97 0.07 8.75
CA GLY A 39 5.40 0.10 8.48
C GLY A 39 6.15 -1.16 8.89
N GLN A 40 5.45 -2.25 9.13
CA GLN A 40 6.06 -3.52 9.57
C GLN A 40 6.60 -4.35 8.41
N ILE A 41 6.32 -3.96 7.18
CA ILE A 41 6.83 -4.64 6.00
C ILE A 41 7.80 -3.71 5.31
N ARG A 42 9.10 -4.00 5.43
CA ARG A 42 10.15 -3.12 4.92
C ARG A 42 10.33 -3.22 3.41
N ARG A 43 10.15 -4.41 2.87
CA ARG A 43 10.28 -4.63 1.44
C ARG A 43 9.13 -5.47 0.94
N SER A 44 8.69 -5.14 -0.25
CA SER A 44 7.64 -5.90 -0.90
C SER A 44 7.99 -6.02 -2.38
N ALA A 45 7.55 -7.09 -3.01
CA ALA A 45 7.77 -7.26 -4.45
C ALA A 45 7.11 -6.11 -5.21
N ASP A 46 7.78 -5.67 -6.27
CA ASP A 46 7.31 -4.53 -7.06
C ASP A 46 5.87 -4.71 -7.54
N HIS A 47 5.51 -5.92 -7.98
CA HIS A 47 4.16 -6.16 -8.48
C HIS A 47 3.10 -5.99 -7.40
N ARG A 48 3.41 -6.30 -6.13
CA ARG A 48 2.47 -6.12 -5.03
C ARG A 48 2.23 -4.65 -4.74
N VAL A 49 3.30 -3.86 -4.72
CA VAL A 49 3.19 -2.42 -4.52
C VAL A 49 2.41 -1.78 -5.66
N ARG A 50 2.66 -2.21 -6.90
CA ARG A 50 1.92 -1.70 -8.05
C ARG A 50 0.45 -2.08 -8.00
N THR A 51 0.13 -3.29 -7.53
CA THR A 51 -1.26 -3.71 -7.36
C THR A 51 -1.99 -2.81 -6.36
N ILE A 52 -1.33 -2.47 -5.25
CA ILE A 52 -1.90 -1.56 -4.26
C ILE A 52 -2.08 -0.16 -4.85
N ALA A 53 -1.06 0.34 -5.56
CA ALA A 53 -1.14 1.65 -6.20
C ALA A 53 -2.30 1.71 -7.20
N ASP A 54 -2.46 0.67 -8.01
CA ASP A 54 -3.56 0.60 -8.96
C ASP A 54 -4.90 0.62 -8.26
N ALA A 55 -5.05 -0.15 -7.17
CA ALA A 55 -6.28 -0.18 -6.40
C ALA A 55 -6.60 1.19 -5.80
N LEU A 56 -5.59 1.95 -5.42
CA LEU A 56 -5.74 3.30 -4.87
C LEU A 56 -5.78 4.37 -5.96
N GLN A 57 -5.58 3.99 -7.22
CA GLN A 57 -5.56 4.88 -8.38
C GLN A 57 -4.51 5.98 -8.26
N VAL A 58 -3.33 5.60 -7.77
CA VAL A 58 -2.18 6.49 -7.67
C VAL A 58 -0.96 5.82 -8.31
N LYS A 59 0.06 6.62 -8.57
CA LYS A 59 1.33 6.08 -9.06
C LYS A 59 2.06 5.38 -7.92
N PRO A 60 2.83 4.32 -8.20
CA PRO A 60 3.62 3.66 -7.15
C PRO A 60 4.50 4.61 -6.33
N ALA A 61 5.02 5.66 -6.96
CA ALA A 61 5.85 6.65 -6.25
C ALA A 61 5.09 7.35 -5.12
N ALA A 62 3.75 7.42 -5.19
CA ALA A 62 2.95 8.06 -4.16
C ALA A 62 2.89 7.24 -2.87
N ILE A 63 3.18 5.95 -2.95
CA ILE A 63 3.07 5.03 -1.81
C ILE A 63 4.37 4.27 -1.54
N THR A 64 5.49 4.78 -2.02
CA THR A 64 6.81 4.17 -1.79
C THR A 64 7.75 5.20 -1.19
N GLN A 65 8.74 4.69 -0.45
CA GLN A 65 9.82 5.51 0.07
C GLN A 65 10.97 5.49 -0.93
N GLU A 66 11.65 6.64 -1.07
CA GLU A 66 12.86 6.70 -1.85
C GLU A 66 13.96 5.90 -1.16
N GLU A 67 14.56 4.98 -1.93
CA GLU A 67 15.74 4.26 -1.44
C GLU A 67 16.95 5.15 -1.69
N LYS A 68 17.60 5.56 -0.60
CA LYS A 68 18.88 6.24 -0.71
C LYS A 68 19.99 5.20 -0.84
N THR A 69 20.67 5.25 -1.90
CA THR A 69 21.88 4.46 -2.09
C THR A 69 23.06 5.14 -1.44
#